data_bc9e063118d73e6d2163bb6721809fc9
#
_entry.id   bc9e063118d73e6d2163bb6721809fc9
#
_cell.length_a   1.000
_cell.length_b   1.000
_cell.length_c   1.000
_cell.angle_alpha   90.00
_cell.angle_beta   90.00
_cell.angle_gamma   90.00
#
_symmetry.space_group_name_H-M   'P 1'
#
loop_
_entity.id
_entity.type
_entity.pdbx_description
1 polymer ?
#
loop_
_entity_poly.entity_id
_entity_poly.type
_entity_poly.pdbx_seq_one_letter_code
_entity_poly.pdbx_strand_id
1 'polypeptide(L)'
;MKQPFQKRIHADTLILIAAAVLLVLFAISEVYPKVNDAALPKPLAARCLLLVLVCLISYLGGLLRQMRTGDRRLTEWLLTAYFILYVYLLLSLTLMDETLRLDPSRLESAGCTKREYYMKWFVNFRPFDSIWRVYVQGFMDGRINFGYMVLNLLGNLCAFMPMAFFLPRLWKLQRRWYVFLATVVLSVAAVEGMQLVLMVGSCDVDDVILNAGGAFLFYLILKIPPLARLCDAVWTGNFAG
;
A
#
# COMPACT_ATOMS: atom_id res chain seq x y z
N MET A 1 42.30 29.17 -26.84
CA MET A 1 41.82 27.79 -26.66
C MET A 1 40.72 27.79 -25.62
N LYS A 2 39.45 27.61 -26.01
CA LYS A 2 38.31 27.44 -25.07
C LYS A 2 38.39 26.01 -24.56
N GLN A 3 38.56 25.82 -23.24
CA GLN A 3 38.48 24.50 -22.64
C GLN A 3 37.08 23.90 -22.91
N PRO A 4 36.98 22.60 -23.23
CA PRO A 4 35.71 21.95 -23.45
C PRO A 4 34.92 22.00 -22.13
N PHE A 5 33.66 22.44 -22.22
CA PHE A 5 32.72 22.53 -21.11
C PHE A 5 32.40 21.09 -20.63
N GLN A 6 33.23 20.61 -19.69
CA GLN A 6 33.01 19.29 -19.09
C GLN A 6 31.74 19.39 -18.20
N LYS A 7 30.59 18.98 -18.74
CA LYS A 7 29.34 18.87 -17.97
C LYS A 7 29.55 17.88 -16.82
N ARG A 8 29.88 18.39 -15.63
CA ARG A 8 29.89 17.55 -14.42
C ARG A 8 28.48 17.04 -14.18
N ILE A 9 28.30 15.73 -14.25
CA ILE A 9 27.04 15.09 -13.83
C ILE A 9 26.96 15.29 -12.31
N HIS A 10 25.86 15.90 -11.84
CA HIS A 10 25.64 16.15 -10.42
C HIS A 10 25.21 14.87 -9.70
N ALA A 11 25.57 14.73 -8.43
CA ALA A 11 25.25 13.55 -7.62
C ALA A 11 23.76 13.25 -7.55
N ASP A 12 22.92 14.30 -7.45
CA ASP A 12 21.45 14.18 -7.49
C ASP A 12 20.95 13.51 -8.79
N THR A 13 21.55 13.88 -9.94
CA THR A 13 21.20 13.29 -11.24
C THR A 13 21.59 11.82 -11.31
N LEU A 14 22.76 11.44 -10.78
CA LEU A 14 23.20 10.03 -10.74
C LEU A 14 22.30 9.19 -9.85
N ILE A 15 21.90 9.72 -8.69
CA ILE A 15 20.98 9.05 -7.76
C ILE A 15 19.60 8.83 -8.41
N LEU A 16 19.08 9.83 -9.13
CA LEU A 16 17.79 9.70 -9.83
C LEU A 16 17.86 8.69 -10.98
N ILE A 17 18.98 8.66 -11.72
CA ILE A 17 19.20 7.65 -12.76
C ILE A 17 19.26 6.25 -12.13
N ALA A 18 19.99 6.08 -11.03
CA ALA A 18 20.06 4.79 -10.32
C ALA A 18 18.67 4.33 -9.84
N ALA A 19 17.86 5.23 -9.27
CA ALA A 19 16.49 4.93 -8.88
C ALA A 19 15.60 4.52 -10.07
N ALA A 20 15.72 5.22 -11.20
CA ALA A 20 15.00 4.88 -12.42
C ALA A 20 15.41 3.50 -12.98
N VAL A 21 16.70 3.19 -12.99
CA VAL A 21 17.21 1.86 -13.40
C VAL A 21 16.66 0.77 -12.49
N LEU A 22 16.71 0.97 -11.17
CA LEU A 22 16.16 0.01 -10.21
C LEU A 22 14.64 -0.21 -10.40
N LEU A 23 13.89 0.86 -10.70
CA LEU A 23 12.46 0.76 -11.00
C LEU A 23 12.19 -0.05 -12.27
N VAL A 24 12.97 0.19 -13.34
CA VAL A 24 12.87 -0.57 -14.58
C VAL A 24 13.22 -2.05 -14.35
N LEU A 25 14.30 -2.34 -13.61
CA LEU A 25 14.68 -3.72 -13.26
C LEU A 25 13.60 -4.40 -12.42
N PHE A 26 12.98 -3.66 -11.49
CA PHE A 26 11.82 -4.15 -10.74
C PHE A 26 10.65 -4.49 -11.68
N ALA A 27 10.26 -3.57 -12.57
CA ALA A 27 9.17 -3.78 -13.51
C ALA A 27 9.42 -4.99 -14.44
N ILE A 28 10.64 -5.12 -14.97
CA ILE A 28 11.04 -6.29 -15.76
C ILE A 28 10.91 -7.56 -14.91
N SER A 29 11.39 -7.55 -13.67
CA SER A 29 11.33 -8.71 -12.77
C SER A 29 9.89 -9.14 -12.39
N GLU A 30 8.91 -8.27 -12.53
CA GLU A 30 7.49 -8.57 -12.30
C GLU A 30 6.79 -9.11 -13.55
N VAL A 31 7.19 -8.61 -14.73
CA VAL A 31 6.57 -8.98 -16.01
C VAL A 31 7.17 -10.26 -16.60
N TYR A 32 8.49 -10.40 -16.52
CA TYR A 32 9.22 -11.52 -17.15
C TYR A 32 8.72 -12.91 -16.72
N PRO A 33 8.49 -13.22 -15.45
CA PRO A 33 7.99 -14.53 -15.05
C PRO A 33 6.59 -14.84 -15.57
N LYS A 34 5.73 -13.80 -15.66
CA LYS A 34 4.36 -13.96 -16.16
C LYS A 34 4.30 -14.26 -17.66
N VAL A 35 5.31 -13.82 -18.40
CA VAL A 35 5.40 -14.04 -19.86
C VAL A 35 6.01 -15.39 -20.21
N ASN A 36 6.94 -15.92 -19.37
CA ASN A 36 7.74 -17.09 -19.72
C ASN A 36 7.43 -18.35 -18.88
N ASP A 37 6.35 -18.34 -18.09
CA ASP A 37 5.99 -19.43 -17.16
C ASP A 37 7.15 -19.90 -16.25
N ALA A 38 8.15 -19.07 -16.07
CA ALA A 38 9.47 -19.44 -15.56
C ALA A 38 9.81 -18.72 -14.28
N ALA A 39 9.04 -18.77 -13.21
CA ALA A 39 9.60 -18.52 -11.89
C ALA A 39 8.60 -18.64 -10.74
N LEU A 40 9.09 -19.12 -9.61
CA LEU A 40 8.46 -18.99 -8.31
C LEU A 40 8.18 -17.51 -8.01
N PRO A 41 6.98 -17.14 -7.58
CA PRO A 41 6.65 -15.76 -7.21
C PRO A 41 7.62 -15.30 -6.12
N LYS A 42 8.24 -14.13 -6.33
CA LYS A 42 9.10 -13.54 -5.31
C LYS A 42 8.29 -13.30 -4.04
N PRO A 43 8.85 -13.53 -2.85
CA PRO A 43 8.15 -13.29 -1.61
C PRO A 43 7.71 -11.82 -1.56
N LEU A 44 6.46 -11.59 -1.18
CA LEU A 44 5.84 -10.28 -1.10
C LEU A 44 6.71 -9.25 -0.35
N ALA A 45 7.32 -9.68 0.75
CA ALA A 45 8.22 -8.85 1.54
C ALA A 45 9.40 -8.29 0.72
N ALA A 46 10.00 -9.10 -0.16
CA ALA A 46 11.11 -8.65 -1.01
C ALA A 46 10.66 -7.61 -2.05
N ARG A 47 9.45 -7.77 -2.60
CA ARG A 47 8.84 -6.81 -3.55
C ARG A 47 8.59 -5.47 -2.87
N CYS A 48 7.95 -5.48 -1.70
CA CYS A 48 7.68 -4.27 -0.92
C CYS A 48 8.98 -3.57 -0.50
N LEU A 49 9.97 -4.33 -0.01
CA LEU A 49 11.26 -3.78 0.39
C LEU A 49 11.97 -3.07 -0.77
N LEU A 50 12.02 -3.69 -1.95
CA LEU A 50 12.66 -3.10 -3.11
C LEU A 50 11.97 -1.81 -3.55
N LEU A 51 10.64 -1.78 -3.57
CA LEU A 51 9.88 -0.57 -3.91
C LEU A 51 10.10 0.55 -2.89
N VAL A 52 10.12 0.24 -1.59
CA VAL A 52 10.44 1.21 -0.55
C VAL A 52 11.85 1.78 -0.76
N LEU A 53 12.84 0.94 -1.06
CA LEU A 53 14.21 1.39 -1.34
C LEU A 53 14.27 2.30 -2.57
N VAL A 54 13.57 1.98 -3.66
CA VAL A 54 13.49 2.83 -4.86
C VAL A 54 12.86 4.18 -4.52
N CYS A 55 11.78 4.20 -3.74
CA CYS A 55 11.13 5.44 -3.28
C CYS A 55 12.09 6.28 -2.42
N LEU A 56 12.80 5.67 -1.48
CA LEU A 56 13.77 6.38 -0.62
C LEU A 56 14.93 6.96 -1.42
N ILE A 57 15.52 6.19 -2.33
CA ILE A 57 16.64 6.63 -3.16
C ILE A 57 16.21 7.77 -4.09
N SER A 58 15.06 7.64 -4.76
CA SER A 58 14.56 8.68 -5.65
C SER A 58 14.13 9.95 -4.89
N TYR A 59 13.56 9.80 -3.68
CA TYR A 59 13.26 10.94 -2.81
C TYR A 59 14.53 11.68 -2.37
N LEU A 60 15.58 10.96 -1.97
CA LEU A 60 16.88 11.55 -1.65
C LEU A 60 17.47 12.33 -2.86
N GLY A 61 17.42 11.78 -4.06
CA GLY A 61 17.81 12.45 -5.28
C GLY A 61 17.00 13.73 -5.53
N GLY A 62 15.68 13.67 -5.32
CA GLY A 62 14.78 14.82 -5.40
C GLY A 62 15.14 15.93 -4.41
N LEU A 63 15.41 15.58 -3.15
CA LEU A 63 15.84 16.52 -2.10
C LEU A 63 17.17 17.19 -2.44
N LEU A 64 18.19 16.43 -2.83
CA LEU A 64 19.49 16.97 -3.21
C LEU A 64 19.37 17.94 -4.40
N ARG A 65 18.52 17.62 -5.37
CA ARG A 65 18.23 18.53 -6.47
C ARG A 65 17.51 19.79 -5.99
N GLN A 66 16.52 19.67 -5.12
CA GLN A 66 15.82 20.80 -4.54
C GLN A 66 16.76 21.71 -3.76
N MET A 67 17.65 21.15 -2.94
CA MET A 67 18.67 21.93 -2.21
C MET A 67 19.62 22.67 -3.15
N ARG A 68 19.94 22.12 -4.31
CA ARG A 68 20.83 22.71 -5.31
C ARG A 68 20.14 23.79 -6.17
N THR A 69 18.89 23.55 -6.55
CA THR A 69 18.17 24.39 -7.55
C THR A 69 17.12 25.31 -6.95
N GLY A 70 16.69 25.04 -5.71
CA GLY A 70 15.54 25.72 -5.09
C GLY A 70 14.17 25.28 -5.63
N ASP A 71 14.13 24.39 -6.65
CA ASP A 71 12.88 23.96 -7.29
C ASP A 71 12.31 22.70 -6.60
N ARG A 72 11.12 22.81 -6.05
CA ARG A 72 10.41 21.74 -5.32
C ARG A 72 9.55 20.84 -6.21
N ARG A 73 9.32 21.20 -7.46
CA ARG A 73 8.38 20.50 -8.36
C ARG A 73 8.66 19.01 -8.46
N LEU A 74 9.95 18.62 -8.58
CA LEU A 74 10.32 17.22 -8.70
C LEU A 74 9.96 16.44 -7.43
N THR A 75 10.23 16.99 -6.24
CA THR A 75 9.90 16.33 -4.95
C THR A 75 8.39 16.13 -4.81
N GLU A 76 7.57 17.14 -5.16
CA GLU A 76 6.11 17.04 -5.15
C GLU A 76 5.59 15.99 -6.14
N TRP A 77 6.16 15.92 -7.36
CA TRP A 77 5.82 14.91 -8.35
C TRP A 77 6.19 13.50 -7.88
N LEU A 78 7.36 13.32 -7.25
CA LEU A 78 7.77 12.03 -6.71
C LEU A 78 6.82 11.56 -5.61
N LEU A 79 6.44 12.42 -4.67
CA LEU A 79 5.50 12.07 -3.61
C LEU A 79 4.11 11.72 -4.16
N THR A 80 3.66 12.41 -5.19
CA THR A 80 2.40 12.07 -5.88
C THR A 80 2.51 10.71 -6.57
N ALA A 81 3.64 10.43 -7.23
CA ALA A 81 3.90 9.13 -7.86
C ALA A 81 3.95 7.99 -6.83
N TYR A 82 4.51 8.23 -5.63
CA TYR A 82 4.51 7.23 -4.56
C TYR A 82 3.09 6.95 -4.05
N PHE A 83 2.22 7.94 -3.99
CA PHE A 83 0.81 7.70 -3.67
C PHE A 83 0.12 6.83 -4.73
N ILE A 84 0.35 7.11 -6.01
CA ILE A 84 -0.19 6.27 -7.11
C ILE A 84 0.35 4.84 -7.03
N LEU A 85 1.67 4.69 -6.79
CA LEU A 85 2.31 3.39 -6.61
C LEU A 85 1.73 2.63 -5.40
N TYR A 86 1.51 3.33 -4.29
CA TYR A 86 0.88 2.76 -3.10
C TYR A 86 -0.54 2.24 -3.42
N VAL A 87 -1.37 3.05 -4.09
CA VAL A 87 -2.73 2.62 -4.50
C VAL A 87 -2.67 1.41 -5.43
N TYR A 88 -1.75 1.41 -6.40
CA TYR A 88 -1.54 0.26 -7.29
C TYR A 88 -1.16 -1.00 -6.50
N LEU A 89 -0.22 -0.89 -5.56
CA LEU A 89 0.19 -2.03 -4.70
C LEU A 89 -0.97 -2.53 -3.85
N LEU A 90 -1.71 -1.62 -3.22
CA LEU A 90 -2.88 -1.96 -2.41
C LEU A 90 -3.89 -2.77 -3.24
N LEU A 91 -4.29 -2.28 -4.41
CA LEU A 91 -5.22 -2.97 -5.29
C LEU A 91 -4.64 -4.29 -5.84
N SER A 92 -3.35 -4.32 -6.15
CA SER A 92 -2.68 -5.55 -6.60
C SER A 92 -2.70 -6.63 -5.52
N LEU A 93 -2.45 -6.28 -4.26
CA LEU A 93 -2.43 -7.20 -3.14
C LEU A 93 -3.82 -7.66 -2.72
N THR A 94 -4.83 -6.81 -2.86
CA THR A 94 -6.20 -7.11 -2.41
C THR A 94 -7.06 -7.76 -3.47
N LEU A 95 -6.77 -7.54 -4.77
CA LEU A 95 -7.64 -8.00 -5.86
C LEU A 95 -6.95 -8.92 -6.89
N MET A 96 -5.63 -8.82 -7.05
CA MET A 96 -4.92 -9.48 -8.15
C MET A 96 -4.04 -10.65 -7.70
N ASP A 97 -3.87 -10.88 -6.40
CA ASP A 97 -3.08 -12.00 -5.90
C ASP A 97 -3.80 -13.32 -6.20
N GLU A 98 -3.09 -14.25 -6.85
CA GLU A 98 -3.65 -15.56 -7.21
C GLU A 98 -3.99 -16.42 -5.99
N THR A 99 -3.32 -16.20 -4.86
CA THR A 99 -3.61 -16.88 -3.60
C THR A 99 -4.98 -16.56 -3.04
N LEU A 100 -5.58 -15.43 -3.46
CA LEU A 100 -6.93 -15.00 -3.08
C LEU A 100 -8.04 -15.70 -3.88
N ARG A 101 -7.68 -16.46 -4.92
CA ARG A 101 -8.66 -17.16 -5.77
C ARG A 101 -9.11 -18.45 -5.10
N LEU A 102 -10.39 -18.76 -5.29
CA LEU A 102 -10.95 -20.02 -4.82
C LEU A 102 -10.33 -21.21 -5.55
N ASP A 103 -9.90 -22.20 -4.79
CA ASP A 103 -9.38 -23.46 -5.31
C ASP A 103 -10.51 -24.27 -5.98
N PRO A 104 -10.40 -24.63 -7.28
CA PRO A 104 -11.39 -25.43 -7.97
C PRO A 104 -11.71 -26.77 -7.30
N SER A 105 -10.71 -27.44 -6.70
CA SER A 105 -10.88 -28.73 -6.04
C SER A 105 -11.83 -28.64 -4.84
N ARG A 106 -11.85 -27.51 -4.14
CA ARG A 106 -12.78 -27.27 -3.03
C ARG A 106 -14.21 -27.07 -3.50
N LEU A 107 -14.40 -26.47 -4.69
CA LEU A 107 -15.72 -26.27 -5.29
C LEU A 107 -16.32 -27.62 -5.74
N GLU A 108 -15.52 -28.48 -6.38
CA GLU A 108 -15.94 -29.82 -6.77
C GLU A 108 -16.35 -30.65 -5.56
N SER A 109 -15.55 -30.61 -4.48
CA SER A 109 -15.83 -31.33 -3.25
C SER A 109 -17.09 -30.84 -2.53
N ALA A 110 -17.41 -29.55 -2.66
CA ALA A 110 -18.57 -28.94 -2.01
C ALA A 110 -19.90 -29.18 -2.75
N GLY A 111 -19.87 -29.59 -4.02
CA GLY A 111 -21.06 -29.84 -4.84
C GLY A 111 -21.97 -28.62 -5.03
N CYS A 112 -21.42 -27.40 -4.95
CA CYS A 112 -22.16 -26.16 -5.07
C CYS A 112 -21.50 -25.21 -6.07
N THR A 113 -22.24 -24.18 -6.52
CA THR A 113 -21.69 -23.16 -7.41
C THR A 113 -20.62 -22.31 -6.71
N LYS A 114 -19.70 -21.73 -7.49
CA LYS A 114 -18.66 -20.80 -6.99
C LYS A 114 -19.26 -19.69 -6.14
N ARG A 115 -20.40 -19.13 -6.58
CA ARG A 115 -21.09 -18.04 -5.88
C ARG A 115 -21.64 -18.49 -4.53
N GLU A 116 -22.31 -19.64 -4.46
CA GLU A 116 -22.85 -20.19 -3.21
C GLU A 116 -21.73 -20.49 -2.21
N TYR A 117 -20.64 -21.09 -2.69
CA TYR A 117 -19.45 -21.36 -1.86
C TYR A 117 -18.85 -20.07 -1.31
N TYR A 118 -18.64 -19.06 -2.19
CA TYR A 118 -18.08 -17.77 -1.79
C TYR A 118 -18.96 -17.05 -0.78
N MET A 119 -20.26 -16.93 -1.05
CA MET A 119 -21.22 -16.28 -0.15
C MET A 119 -21.29 -16.95 1.23
N LYS A 120 -21.12 -18.25 1.28
CA LYS A 120 -21.18 -19.01 2.54
C LYS A 120 -19.92 -18.90 3.38
N TRP A 121 -18.74 -18.88 2.75
CA TRP A 121 -17.47 -19.04 3.46
C TRP A 121 -16.57 -17.81 3.48
N PHE A 122 -16.78 -16.86 2.57
CA PHE A 122 -15.90 -15.70 2.38
C PHE A 122 -16.62 -14.36 2.53
N VAL A 123 -17.90 -14.36 2.90
CA VAL A 123 -18.66 -13.13 3.11
C VAL A 123 -19.13 -13.04 4.55
N ASN A 124 -18.72 -11.98 5.24
CA ASN A 124 -19.14 -11.69 6.61
C ASN A 124 -19.64 -10.24 6.71
N PHE A 125 -20.92 -10.08 7.05
CA PHE A 125 -21.53 -8.78 7.34
C PHE A 125 -21.82 -8.55 8.83
N ARG A 126 -21.35 -9.44 9.71
CA ARG A 126 -21.51 -9.29 11.16
C ARG A 126 -20.28 -8.61 11.75
N PRO A 127 -20.43 -7.38 12.31
CA PRO A 127 -19.31 -6.69 12.92
C PRO A 127 -18.70 -7.49 14.07
N PHE A 128 -17.37 -7.47 14.15
CA PHE A 128 -16.52 -8.15 15.15
C PHE A 128 -16.58 -9.68 15.13
N ASP A 129 -17.27 -10.29 14.17
CA ASP A 129 -17.46 -11.73 14.12
C ASP A 129 -16.17 -12.45 13.67
N SER A 130 -15.50 -11.93 12.63
CA SER A 130 -14.23 -12.48 12.15
C SER A 130 -13.10 -12.21 13.15
N ILE A 131 -13.04 -11.01 13.74
CA ILE A 131 -12.05 -10.70 14.77
C ILE A 131 -12.18 -11.68 15.93
N TRP A 132 -13.40 -11.96 16.40
CA TRP A 132 -13.60 -12.82 17.55
C TRP A 132 -13.47 -14.31 17.18
N ARG A 133 -14.28 -14.80 16.23
CA ARG A 133 -14.35 -16.26 15.96
C ARG A 133 -13.18 -16.79 15.17
N VAL A 134 -12.72 -16.05 14.16
CA VAL A 134 -11.60 -16.53 13.32
C VAL A 134 -10.27 -16.29 14.01
N TYR A 135 -10.03 -15.05 14.47
CA TYR A 135 -8.71 -14.71 15.01
C TYR A 135 -8.56 -15.07 16.49
N VAL A 136 -9.43 -14.55 17.38
CA VAL A 136 -9.26 -14.76 18.83
C VAL A 136 -9.57 -16.20 19.21
N GLN A 137 -10.76 -16.72 18.90
CA GLN A 137 -11.10 -18.11 19.22
C GLN A 137 -10.25 -19.09 18.41
N GLY A 138 -10.00 -18.82 17.13
CA GLY A 138 -9.13 -19.67 16.32
C GLY A 138 -7.73 -19.83 16.89
N PHE A 139 -7.17 -18.76 17.47
CA PHE A 139 -5.90 -18.81 18.21
C PHE A 139 -6.03 -19.57 19.53
N MET A 140 -7.05 -19.28 20.34
CA MET A 140 -7.28 -19.96 21.63
C MET A 140 -7.48 -21.45 21.48
N ASP A 141 -8.16 -21.88 20.41
CA ASP A 141 -8.42 -23.28 20.09
C ASP A 141 -7.23 -23.98 19.36
N GLY A 142 -6.12 -23.26 19.12
CA GLY A 142 -4.96 -23.76 18.40
C GLY A 142 -5.17 -24.02 16.90
N ARG A 143 -6.28 -23.52 16.32
CA ARG A 143 -6.58 -23.65 14.87
C ARG A 143 -5.71 -22.76 14.01
N ILE A 144 -5.29 -21.60 14.55
CA ILE A 144 -4.37 -20.67 13.91
C ILE A 144 -3.22 -20.33 14.86
N ASN A 145 -2.04 -20.06 14.30
CA ASN A 145 -0.91 -19.61 15.10
C ASN A 145 -0.96 -18.08 15.37
N PHE A 146 -0.26 -17.65 16.42
CA PHE A 146 -0.18 -16.24 16.81
C PHE A 146 0.30 -15.33 15.67
N GLY A 147 1.32 -15.76 14.91
CA GLY A 147 1.86 -14.97 13.79
C GLY A 147 0.82 -14.72 12.70
N TYR A 148 0.03 -15.73 12.34
CA TYR A 148 -1.06 -15.58 11.38
C TYR A 148 -2.12 -14.60 11.86
N MET A 149 -2.56 -14.73 13.12
CA MET A 149 -3.53 -13.81 13.72
C MET A 149 -3.02 -12.36 13.68
N VAL A 150 -1.79 -12.12 14.17
CA VAL A 150 -1.22 -10.78 14.24
C VAL A 150 -1.00 -10.19 12.85
N LEU A 151 -0.49 -10.96 11.89
CA LEU A 151 -0.26 -10.48 10.52
C LEU A 151 -1.56 -10.06 9.82
N ASN A 152 -2.64 -10.80 10.00
CA ASN A 152 -3.93 -10.42 9.40
C ASN A 152 -4.52 -9.18 10.07
N LEU A 153 -4.57 -9.14 11.40
CA LEU A 153 -5.10 -7.99 12.12
C LEU A 153 -4.30 -6.70 11.86
N LEU A 154 -2.96 -6.78 11.97
CA LEU A 154 -2.09 -5.63 11.70
C LEU A 154 -2.03 -5.30 10.20
N GLY A 155 -2.10 -6.29 9.34
CA GLY A 155 -2.14 -6.09 7.89
C GLY A 155 -3.31 -5.18 7.51
N ASN A 156 -4.52 -5.53 7.95
CA ASN A 156 -5.71 -4.72 7.72
C ASN A 156 -5.61 -3.37 8.43
N LEU A 157 -5.18 -3.33 9.68
CA LEU A 157 -5.02 -2.07 10.42
C LEU A 157 -4.07 -1.09 9.70
N CYS A 158 -3.00 -1.58 9.09
CA CYS A 158 -1.95 -0.76 8.48
C CYS A 158 -2.15 -0.46 6.99
N ALA A 159 -2.95 -1.26 6.27
CA ALA A 159 -3.04 -1.19 4.81
C ALA A 159 -3.44 0.20 4.29
N PHE A 160 -4.35 0.89 4.97
CA PHE A 160 -4.83 2.22 4.59
C PHE A 160 -4.16 3.38 5.35
N MET A 161 -3.24 3.13 6.29
CA MET A 161 -2.52 4.19 7.01
C MET A 161 -1.78 5.20 6.12
N PRO A 162 -1.14 4.81 4.98
CA PRO A 162 -0.48 5.78 4.11
C PRO A 162 -1.42 6.88 3.59
N MET A 163 -2.72 6.62 3.45
CA MET A 163 -3.69 7.64 3.07
C MET A 163 -3.71 8.83 4.04
N ALA A 164 -3.44 8.60 5.33
CA ALA A 164 -3.39 9.66 6.34
C ALA A 164 -2.25 10.66 6.12
N PHE A 165 -1.17 10.24 5.48
CA PHE A 165 -0.08 11.12 5.07
C PHE A 165 -0.40 11.83 3.76
N PHE A 166 -0.83 11.10 2.72
CA PHE A 166 -0.96 11.62 1.37
C PHE A 166 -2.22 12.48 1.16
N LEU A 167 -3.41 11.99 1.59
CA LEU A 167 -4.68 12.65 1.26
C LEU A 167 -4.77 14.11 1.76
N PRO A 168 -4.42 14.44 3.03
CA PRO A 168 -4.51 15.82 3.52
C PRO A 168 -3.52 16.80 2.87
N ARG A 169 -2.49 16.26 2.21
CA ARG A 169 -1.45 17.03 1.52
C ARG A 169 -1.78 17.23 0.04
N LEU A 170 -2.32 16.21 -0.59
CA LEU A 170 -2.78 16.29 -1.98
C LEU A 170 -4.06 17.14 -2.10
N TRP A 171 -5.00 16.97 -1.16
CA TRP A 171 -6.31 17.66 -1.21
C TRP A 171 -6.62 18.37 0.11
N LYS A 172 -6.74 19.69 0.08
CA LYS A 172 -7.03 20.52 1.27
C LYS A 172 -8.30 20.09 2.02
N LEU A 173 -9.32 19.59 1.31
CA LEU A 173 -10.58 19.12 1.88
C LEU A 173 -10.37 17.94 2.84
N GLN A 174 -9.40 17.09 2.57
CA GLN A 174 -9.05 15.92 3.39
C GLN A 174 -8.40 16.29 4.75
N ARG A 175 -8.09 17.56 4.98
CA ARG A 175 -7.65 18.05 6.30
C ARG A 175 -8.78 18.07 7.32
N ARG A 176 -10.04 18.00 6.88
CA ARG A 176 -11.22 17.85 7.71
C ARG A 176 -11.37 16.36 8.07
N TRP A 177 -11.35 16.04 9.36
CA TRP A 177 -11.35 14.65 9.82
C TRP A 177 -12.50 13.80 9.29
N TYR A 178 -13.72 14.37 9.22
CA TYR A 178 -14.90 13.65 8.75
C TYR A 178 -14.85 13.38 7.23
N VAL A 179 -14.26 14.28 6.44
CA VAL A 179 -14.06 14.07 5.00
C VAL A 179 -13.02 12.98 4.78
N PHE A 180 -11.90 13.03 5.53
CA PHE A 180 -10.88 12.01 5.49
C PHE A 180 -11.47 10.63 5.84
N LEU A 181 -12.17 10.54 6.99
CA LEU A 181 -12.78 9.28 7.43
C LEU A 181 -13.78 8.74 6.40
N ALA A 182 -14.67 9.60 5.88
CA ALA A 182 -15.63 9.20 4.84
C ALA A 182 -14.91 8.68 3.57
N THR A 183 -13.85 9.36 3.14
CA THR A 183 -13.07 8.93 1.96
C THR A 183 -12.43 7.56 2.20
N VAL A 184 -11.82 7.33 3.37
CA VAL A 184 -11.21 6.04 3.69
C VAL A 184 -12.25 4.94 3.76
N VAL A 185 -13.35 5.15 4.49
CA VAL A 185 -14.46 4.17 4.59
C VAL A 185 -14.99 3.80 3.20
N LEU A 186 -15.24 4.79 2.35
CA LEU A 186 -15.69 4.54 0.98
C LEU A 186 -14.64 3.80 0.13
N SER A 187 -13.37 4.11 0.31
CA SER A 187 -12.28 3.43 -0.39
C SER A 187 -12.18 1.96 0.01
N VAL A 188 -12.23 1.67 1.33
CA VAL A 188 -12.22 0.29 1.82
C VAL A 188 -13.47 -0.45 1.37
N ALA A 189 -14.66 0.14 1.53
CA ALA A 189 -15.91 -0.46 1.09
C ALA A 189 -15.94 -0.74 -0.42
N ALA A 190 -15.28 0.11 -1.23
CA ALA A 190 -15.12 -0.14 -2.66
C ALA A 190 -14.22 -1.36 -2.95
N VAL A 191 -13.14 -1.54 -2.18
CA VAL A 191 -12.27 -2.73 -2.29
C VAL A 191 -13.05 -3.99 -1.90
N GLU A 192 -13.73 -3.99 -0.76
CA GLU A 192 -14.58 -5.10 -0.29
C GLU A 192 -15.68 -5.45 -1.32
N GLY A 193 -16.33 -4.41 -1.87
CA GLY A 193 -17.32 -4.59 -2.94
C GLY A 193 -16.73 -5.18 -4.21
N MET A 194 -15.52 -4.78 -4.60
CA MET A 194 -14.81 -5.40 -5.73
C MET A 194 -14.44 -6.86 -5.45
N GLN A 195 -13.99 -7.19 -4.24
CA GLN A 195 -13.71 -8.58 -3.83
C GLN A 195 -14.97 -9.43 -3.92
N LEU A 196 -16.11 -8.91 -3.45
CA LEU A 196 -17.42 -9.58 -3.55
C LEU A 196 -17.82 -9.84 -5.02
N VAL A 197 -17.68 -8.84 -5.91
CA VAL A 197 -18.05 -8.96 -7.32
C VAL A 197 -17.12 -9.93 -8.06
N LEU A 198 -15.82 -9.83 -7.81
CA LEU A 198 -14.81 -10.68 -8.45
C LEU A 198 -14.72 -12.08 -7.83
N MET A 199 -15.33 -12.27 -6.66
CA MET A 199 -15.21 -13.49 -5.83
C MET A 199 -13.72 -13.86 -5.58
N VAL A 200 -12.96 -12.88 -5.09
CA VAL A 200 -11.55 -13.01 -4.71
C VAL A 200 -11.37 -12.56 -3.26
N GLY A 201 -10.47 -13.19 -2.51
CA GLY A 201 -10.29 -12.87 -1.09
C GLY A 201 -11.55 -13.12 -0.26
N SER A 202 -11.78 -12.29 0.75
CA SER A 202 -12.95 -12.30 1.60
C SER A 202 -13.58 -10.90 1.66
N CYS A 203 -14.90 -10.82 1.55
CA CYS A 203 -15.65 -9.59 1.78
C CYS A 203 -16.09 -9.55 3.25
N ASP A 204 -15.42 -8.74 4.06
CA ASP A 204 -15.62 -8.75 5.52
C ASP A 204 -15.79 -7.32 6.07
N VAL A 205 -16.88 -7.11 6.80
CA VAL A 205 -17.13 -5.82 7.46
C VAL A 205 -16.06 -5.50 8.52
N ASP A 206 -15.44 -6.51 9.13
CA ASP A 206 -14.37 -6.30 10.11
C ASP A 206 -13.12 -5.72 9.45
N ASP A 207 -12.86 -6.06 8.18
CA ASP A 207 -11.77 -5.47 7.41
C ASP A 207 -12.03 -3.98 7.15
N VAL A 208 -13.30 -3.58 6.92
CA VAL A 208 -13.67 -2.15 6.84
C VAL A 208 -13.40 -1.44 8.17
N ILE A 209 -13.78 -2.06 9.30
CA ILE A 209 -13.56 -1.48 10.63
C ILE A 209 -12.07 -1.33 10.94
N LEU A 210 -11.28 -2.37 10.71
CA LEU A 210 -9.83 -2.37 10.98
C LEU A 210 -9.08 -1.37 10.08
N ASN A 211 -9.32 -1.41 8.79
CA ASN A 211 -8.64 -0.54 7.81
C ASN A 211 -9.00 0.93 8.03
N ALA A 212 -10.29 1.26 8.19
CA ALA A 212 -10.74 2.63 8.43
C ALA A 212 -10.30 3.12 9.81
N GLY A 213 -10.40 2.28 10.83
CA GLY A 213 -9.95 2.58 12.18
C GLY A 213 -8.45 2.86 12.25
N GLY A 214 -7.63 2.01 11.64
CA GLY A 214 -6.17 2.18 11.57
C GLY A 214 -5.75 3.45 10.83
N ALA A 215 -6.33 3.71 9.66
CA ALA A 215 -6.07 4.92 8.91
C ALA A 215 -6.48 6.18 9.69
N PHE A 216 -7.64 6.16 10.36
CA PHE A 216 -8.11 7.28 11.15
C PHE A 216 -7.28 7.52 12.40
N LEU A 217 -6.89 6.46 13.12
CA LEU A 217 -5.98 6.56 14.25
C LEU A 217 -4.65 7.19 13.81
N PHE A 218 -4.09 6.73 12.70
CA PHE A 218 -2.84 7.26 12.17
C PHE A 218 -3.00 8.73 11.72
N TYR A 219 -4.13 9.10 11.13
CA TYR A 219 -4.46 10.48 10.79
C TYR A 219 -4.43 11.39 12.03
N LEU A 220 -4.98 10.94 13.17
CA LEU A 220 -4.94 11.69 14.42
C LEU A 220 -3.51 11.79 14.98
N ILE A 221 -2.73 10.71 14.91
CA ILE A 221 -1.32 10.69 15.31
C ILE A 221 -0.51 11.71 14.50
N LEU A 222 -0.69 11.75 13.18
CA LEU A 222 0.01 12.70 12.31
C LEU A 222 -0.40 14.17 12.52
N LYS A 223 -1.46 14.45 13.26
CA LYS A 223 -1.84 15.81 13.68
C LYS A 223 -1.12 16.28 14.94
N ILE A 224 -0.43 15.41 15.68
CA ILE A 224 0.40 15.79 16.82
C ILE A 224 1.50 16.75 16.33
N PRO A 225 1.69 17.94 16.97
CA PRO A 225 2.50 19.02 16.41
C PRO A 225 3.90 18.62 15.92
N PRO A 226 4.72 17.83 16.64
CA PRO A 226 6.03 17.44 16.12
C PRO A 226 5.95 16.54 14.89
N LEU A 227 4.96 15.62 14.83
CA LEU A 227 4.77 14.74 13.68
C LEU A 227 4.18 15.50 12.48
N ALA A 228 3.27 16.43 12.73
CA ALA A 228 2.72 17.29 11.67
C ALA A 228 3.84 18.10 10.99
N ARG A 229 4.75 18.72 11.79
CA ARG A 229 5.92 19.45 11.26
C ARG A 229 6.85 18.53 10.46
N LEU A 230 7.16 17.34 10.98
CA LEU A 230 7.97 16.36 10.26
C LEU A 230 7.34 15.98 8.92
N CYS A 231 6.05 15.67 8.93
CA CYS A 231 5.34 15.33 7.72
C CYS A 231 5.30 16.49 6.70
N ASP A 232 5.17 17.72 7.17
CA ASP A 232 5.21 18.90 6.30
C ASP A 232 6.62 19.15 5.77
N ALA A 233 7.66 18.91 6.59
CA ALA A 233 9.05 18.94 6.15
C ALA A 233 9.33 17.89 5.06
N VAL A 234 8.85 16.66 5.24
CA VAL A 234 8.95 15.60 4.22
C VAL A 234 8.20 16.00 2.96
N TRP A 235 6.98 16.57 3.07
CA TRP A 235 6.22 16.98 1.89
C TRP A 235 6.86 18.13 1.11
N THR A 236 7.39 19.10 1.83
CA THR A 236 7.99 20.31 1.24
C THR A 236 9.47 20.17 0.94
N GLY A 237 10.13 19.15 1.47
CA GLY A 237 11.60 19.00 1.42
C GLY A 237 12.34 20.07 2.22
N ASN A 238 11.67 20.72 3.19
CA ASN A 238 12.25 21.75 4.04
C ASN A 238 12.34 21.25 5.49
N PHE A 239 13.54 20.86 5.90
CA PHE A 239 13.85 20.36 7.25
C PHE A 239 14.48 21.44 8.18
N ALA A 240 14.66 22.66 7.64
CA ALA A 240 15.12 23.82 8.43
C ALA A 240 13.89 24.54 8.97
N GLY A 241 13.48 24.17 10.18
CA GLY A 241 12.38 24.80 10.91
C GLY A 241 12.73 24.93 12.38
#